data_9c0eae8022addbdda463c7633fde52be
#
_entry.id   9c0eae8022addbdda463c7633fde52be
#
_cell.length_a   1.000
_cell.length_b   1.000
_cell.length_c   1.000
_cell.angle_alpha   90.00
_cell.angle_beta   90.00
_cell.angle_gamma   90.00
#
_symmetry.space_group_name_H-M   'P 1'
#
loop_
_entity.id
_entity.type
_entity.pdbx_description
1 polymer ?
#
loop_
_entity_poly.entity_id
_entity_poly.type
_entity_poly.pdbx_seq_one_letter_code
_entity_poly.pdbx_strand_id
1 'polypeptide(L)'
;MKNLITTFFISLLLFGNASAQTILQALKQAYNGNVELNAERENLIVSEQDLKITRSEYLPSATITTSKSQEDTNKLTNQSGGDASISDIDPLSTSIKLEQTLIDFGRGADYQKKKIGIDLAIKKLLKKEQEILYKAIEAYSGLIATKEKEEINRKNVELKISQLETDKIRLERGEVKLSDVAQSESSLAGAEAKYIQSQNEFVTNKLNYENVIGKVDINTLQKSIQAIVNIPISLESAIELSKINNHDVKIAELELKQAEKDITIAKSDLAPTASLSLERSYNEDLSTTYDEREKDVLKATVSWPFYSGGKKFATIDKNQSIKVRQRLLLDNAIKNNLTEVTSAWANLQSSESFLNSVRAQVKAAEIANEGITAEYLSGAGSRSTLDVIQSNSLLLNAQISLADSERNYLLAQYNLLKSIGLLTSSYLNLK
;
A
#
# COMPACT_ATOMS: atom_id res chain seq x y z
N MET A 1 3.84 -59.37 29.41
CA MET A 1 3.89 -58.37 30.49
C MET A 1 3.63 -57.01 29.82
N LYS A 2 2.48 -56.44 30.12
CA LYS A 2 1.95 -55.20 29.51
C LYS A 2 2.60 -54.03 30.21
N ASN A 3 3.26 -53.12 29.48
CA ASN A 3 3.65 -51.80 29.99
C ASN A 3 2.66 -50.76 29.48
N LEU A 4 1.88 -50.29 30.41
CA LEU A 4 0.99 -49.13 30.27
C LEU A 4 1.86 -47.85 30.28
N ILE A 5 1.91 -47.11 29.18
CA ILE A 5 2.48 -45.76 29.14
C ILE A 5 1.34 -44.77 29.32
N THR A 6 1.26 -44.22 30.52
CA THR A 6 0.31 -43.16 30.89
C THR A 6 0.80 -41.85 30.30
N THR A 7 0.13 -41.37 29.25
CA THR A 7 0.41 -40.09 28.64
C THR A 7 -0.22 -38.98 29.48
N PHE A 8 0.60 -38.25 30.23
CA PHE A 8 0.21 -37.07 31.00
C PHE A 8 0.04 -35.88 30.04
N PHE A 9 -1.21 -35.51 29.75
CA PHE A 9 -1.54 -34.34 28.99
C PHE A 9 -1.36 -33.11 29.88
N ILE A 10 -0.21 -32.46 29.80
CA ILE A 10 0.00 -31.13 30.37
C ILE A 10 -0.69 -30.13 29.42
N SER A 11 -1.90 -29.75 29.77
CA SER A 11 -2.55 -28.58 29.17
C SER A 11 -1.83 -27.31 29.65
N LEU A 12 -0.87 -26.83 28.84
CA LEU A 12 -0.22 -25.55 29.04
C LEU A 12 -1.28 -24.47 28.79
N LEU A 13 -1.93 -23.99 29.84
CA LEU A 13 -2.75 -22.79 29.84
C LEU A 13 -1.79 -21.62 29.54
N LEU A 14 -1.71 -21.26 28.27
CA LEU A 14 -1.18 -19.99 27.82
C LEU A 14 -2.10 -18.90 28.38
N PHE A 15 -1.83 -18.44 29.61
CA PHE A 15 -2.26 -17.13 30.05
C PHE A 15 -1.58 -16.12 29.11
N GLY A 16 -2.25 -15.74 28.03
CA GLY A 16 -1.89 -14.61 27.23
C GLY A 16 -1.86 -13.40 28.17
N ASN A 17 -0.67 -12.94 28.53
CA ASN A 17 -0.51 -11.61 29.11
C ASN A 17 -1.23 -10.66 28.17
N ALA A 18 -2.33 -10.07 28.61
CA ALA A 18 -3.00 -8.97 27.94
C ALA A 18 -2.06 -7.77 28.03
N SER A 19 -1.01 -7.79 27.22
CA SER A 19 -0.13 -6.63 27.00
C SER A 19 -0.97 -5.52 26.40
N ALA A 20 -0.97 -4.36 27.03
CA ALA A 20 -1.61 -3.19 26.47
C ALA A 20 -1.13 -2.98 25.02
N GLN A 21 -2.06 -2.97 24.08
CA GLN A 21 -1.74 -2.83 22.66
C GLN A 21 -1.38 -1.38 22.34
N THR A 22 -0.10 -1.13 22.21
CA THR A 22 0.43 0.18 21.84
C THR A 22 0.33 0.40 20.33
N ILE A 23 0.40 1.67 19.89
CA ILE A 23 0.48 2.01 18.46
C ILE A 23 1.65 1.29 17.77
N LEU A 24 2.79 1.09 18.45
CA LEU A 24 3.95 0.38 17.91
C LEU A 24 3.63 -1.10 17.62
N GLN A 25 2.91 -1.76 18.50
CA GLN A 25 2.49 -3.15 18.30
C GLN A 25 1.49 -3.26 17.14
N ALA A 26 0.54 -2.33 17.04
CA ALA A 26 -0.41 -2.25 15.94
C ALA A 26 0.31 -2.05 14.59
N LEU A 27 1.29 -1.15 14.54
CA LEU A 27 2.12 -0.92 13.34
C LEU A 27 2.95 -2.15 12.97
N LYS A 28 3.52 -2.85 13.96
CA LYS A 28 4.25 -4.11 13.73
C LYS A 28 3.34 -5.20 13.18
N GLN A 29 2.12 -5.30 13.69
CA GLN A 29 1.12 -6.25 13.21
C GLN A 29 0.71 -5.93 11.76
N ALA A 30 0.42 -4.66 11.44
CA ALA A 30 0.11 -4.22 10.09
C ALA A 30 1.28 -4.45 9.12
N TYR A 31 2.51 -4.12 9.52
CA TYR A 31 3.72 -4.33 8.71
C TYR A 31 3.93 -5.81 8.33
N ASN A 32 3.65 -6.74 9.25
CA ASN A 32 3.85 -8.17 9.01
C ASN A 32 2.64 -8.83 8.31
N GLY A 33 1.42 -8.43 8.65
CA GLY A 33 0.19 -9.12 8.28
C GLY A 33 -0.57 -8.52 7.10
N ASN A 34 -0.29 -7.28 6.70
CA ASN A 34 -1.10 -6.61 5.68
C ASN A 34 -0.87 -7.24 4.29
N VAL A 35 -1.99 -7.65 3.66
CA VAL A 35 -1.96 -8.37 2.37
C VAL A 35 -1.44 -7.51 1.22
N GLU A 36 -1.79 -6.20 1.18
CA GLU A 36 -1.33 -5.30 0.12
C GLU A 36 0.19 -5.10 0.18
N LEU A 37 0.76 -5.01 1.40
CA LEU A 37 2.21 -4.87 1.59
C LEU A 37 2.93 -6.18 1.23
N ASN A 38 2.36 -7.33 1.56
CA ASN A 38 2.93 -8.62 1.19
C ASN A 38 2.91 -8.83 -0.32
N ALA A 39 1.84 -8.42 -1.02
CA ALA A 39 1.80 -8.44 -2.48
C ALA A 39 2.91 -7.58 -3.11
N GLU A 40 3.22 -6.41 -2.53
CA GLU A 40 4.32 -5.57 -3.04
C GLU A 40 5.70 -6.17 -2.74
N ARG A 41 5.85 -6.96 -1.68
CA ARG A 41 7.07 -7.76 -1.43
C ARG A 41 7.29 -8.80 -2.52
N GLU A 42 6.23 -9.46 -2.99
CA GLU A 42 6.30 -10.40 -4.13
C GLU A 42 6.67 -9.68 -5.43
N ASN A 43 6.21 -8.44 -5.67
CA ASN A 43 6.62 -7.63 -6.82
C ASN A 43 8.13 -7.36 -6.84
N LEU A 44 8.77 -7.20 -5.68
CA LEU A 44 10.23 -7.13 -5.60
C LEU A 44 10.87 -8.45 -6.05
N ILE A 45 10.36 -9.60 -5.59
CA ILE A 45 10.85 -10.92 -6.01
C ILE A 45 10.69 -11.10 -7.52
N VAL A 46 9.55 -10.68 -8.10
CA VAL A 46 9.34 -10.70 -9.56
C VAL A 46 10.44 -9.91 -10.27
N SER A 47 10.77 -8.71 -9.80
CA SER A 47 11.83 -7.88 -10.38
C SER A 47 13.23 -8.53 -10.30
N GLU A 48 13.49 -9.26 -9.21
CA GLU A 48 14.74 -10.04 -9.06
C GLU A 48 14.78 -11.22 -10.03
N GLN A 49 13.66 -11.92 -10.26
CA GLN A 49 13.60 -13.00 -11.24
C GLN A 49 13.76 -12.47 -12.68
N ASP A 50 13.17 -11.29 -12.98
CA ASP A 50 13.37 -10.62 -14.27
C ASP A 50 14.86 -10.38 -14.58
N LEU A 51 15.64 -9.96 -13.58
CA LEU A 51 17.09 -9.81 -13.74
C LEU A 51 17.77 -11.15 -14.01
N LYS A 52 17.34 -12.25 -13.34
CA LYS A 52 17.88 -13.59 -13.60
C LYS A 52 17.52 -14.09 -15.00
N ILE A 53 16.30 -13.81 -15.48
CA ILE A 53 15.88 -14.13 -16.86
C ILE A 53 16.79 -13.42 -17.84
N THR A 54 16.99 -12.10 -17.71
CA THR A 54 17.90 -11.35 -18.58
C THR A 54 19.36 -11.86 -18.50
N ARG A 55 19.79 -12.30 -17.32
CA ARG A 55 21.12 -12.93 -17.17
C ARG A 55 21.20 -14.27 -17.90
N SER A 56 20.12 -15.05 -17.96
CA SER A 56 20.12 -16.34 -18.67
C SER A 56 20.28 -16.19 -20.18
N GLU A 57 19.97 -15.03 -20.77
CA GLU A 57 20.22 -14.72 -22.18
C GLU A 57 21.71 -14.73 -22.57
N TYR A 58 22.61 -14.65 -21.58
CA TYR A 58 24.06 -14.80 -21.79
C TYR A 58 24.50 -16.28 -21.84
N LEU A 59 23.59 -17.21 -21.58
CA LEU A 59 23.85 -18.65 -21.58
C LEU A 59 23.27 -19.30 -22.84
N PRO A 60 23.80 -20.45 -23.30
CA PRO A 60 23.22 -21.19 -24.41
C PRO A 60 21.84 -21.75 -24.03
N SER A 61 20.92 -21.77 -25.01
CA SER A 61 19.67 -22.49 -24.93
C SER A 61 19.79 -23.83 -25.61
N ALA A 62 19.15 -24.86 -25.06
CA ALA A 62 19.08 -26.19 -25.62
C ALA A 62 17.60 -26.53 -25.88
N THR A 63 17.29 -26.95 -27.14
CA THR A 63 15.94 -27.32 -27.54
C THR A 63 15.96 -28.70 -28.19
N ILE A 64 15.06 -29.56 -27.76
CA ILE A 64 14.78 -30.84 -28.43
C ILE A 64 13.45 -30.67 -29.15
N THR A 65 13.46 -30.99 -30.46
CA THR A 65 12.25 -30.96 -31.28
C THR A 65 12.07 -32.34 -31.92
N THR A 66 10.88 -32.90 -31.77
CA THR A 66 10.48 -34.14 -32.48
C THR A 66 9.18 -33.85 -33.21
N SER A 67 9.14 -34.19 -34.51
CA SER A 67 7.95 -34.06 -35.32
C SER A 67 7.77 -35.33 -36.17
N LYS A 68 6.53 -35.78 -36.25
CA LYS A 68 6.11 -36.82 -37.20
C LYS A 68 5.00 -36.25 -38.05
N SER A 69 5.14 -36.36 -39.39
CA SER A 69 4.11 -36.00 -40.35
C SER A 69 3.78 -37.19 -41.23
N GLN A 70 2.62 -37.17 -41.83
CA GLN A 70 2.21 -38.05 -42.90
C GLN A 70 2.03 -37.17 -44.14
N GLU A 71 2.78 -37.45 -45.20
CA GLU A 71 2.76 -36.68 -46.43
C GLU A 71 2.23 -37.52 -47.58
N ASP A 72 1.10 -37.11 -48.12
CA ASP A 72 0.45 -37.73 -49.29
C ASP A 72 0.65 -36.80 -50.50
N THR A 73 1.49 -37.22 -51.45
CA THR A 73 1.85 -36.40 -52.61
C THR A 73 0.99 -36.81 -53.82
N ASN A 74 0.02 -35.99 -54.18
CA ASN A 74 -0.94 -36.27 -55.29
C ASN A 74 -0.37 -36.06 -56.69
N LYS A 75 0.70 -35.26 -56.84
CA LYS A 75 1.33 -35.00 -58.13
C LYS A 75 2.79 -34.55 -58.00
N LEU A 76 3.67 -35.23 -58.71
CA LEU A 76 5.08 -34.83 -58.78
C LEU A 76 5.50 -34.85 -60.25
N THR A 77 6.08 -33.75 -60.76
CA THR A 77 6.66 -33.63 -62.10
C THR A 77 8.11 -33.21 -62.03
N ASN A 78 9.02 -33.88 -62.74
CA ASN A 78 10.41 -33.42 -62.78
C ASN A 78 10.60 -32.32 -63.85
N GLN A 79 11.72 -31.58 -63.78
CA GLN A 79 12.01 -30.47 -64.70
C GLN A 79 12.20 -30.94 -66.19
N SER A 80 12.44 -32.18 -66.40
CA SER A 80 12.56 -32.79 -67.76
C SER A 80 11.24 -33.28 -68.35
N GLY A 81 10.11 -33.07 -67.65
CA GLY A 81 8.77 -33.39 -68.13
C GLY A 81 8.38 -34.85 -68.05
N GLY A 82 9.18 -35.74 -67.46
CA GLY A 82 8.83 -37.14 -67.17
C GLY A 82 8.05 -37.29 -65.89
N ASP A 83 7.19 -38.32 -65.80
CA ASP A 83 6.51 -38.65 -64.53
C ASP A 83 7.53 -39.16 -63.53
N ALA A 84 7.55 -38.53 -62.35
CA ALA A 84 8.30 -39.01 -61.18
C ALA A 84 7.46 -40.03 -60.40
N SER A 85 8.11 -41.09 -59.89
CA SER A 85 7.41 -42.03 -59.01
C SER A 85 6.99 -41.26 -57.69
N ILE A 86 5.71 -41.32 -57.40
CA ILE A 86 5.14 -40.81 -56.17
C ILE A 86 5.21 -41.95 -55.17
N SER A 87 5.72 -41.66 -53.97
CA SER A 87 5.56 -42.51 -52.79
C SER A 87 5.18 -41.66 -51.61
N ASP A 88 4.25 -42.15 -50.84
CA ASP A 88 3.90 -41.54 -49.55
C ASP A 88 5.05 -41.74 -48.59
N ILE A 89 5.31 -40.72 -47.79
CA ILE A 89 6.36 -40.73 -46.77
C ILE A 89 5.76 -40.31 -45.43
N ASP A 90 6.24 -40.94 -44.35
CA ASP A 90 5.83 -40.67 -42.98
C ASP A 90 7.04 -40.14 -42.17
N PRO A 91 7.57 -38.94 -42.49
CA PRO A 91 8.84 -38.48 -41.92
C PRO A 91 8.75 -38.29 -40.42
N LEU A 92 9.66 -38.93 -39.70
CA LEU A 92 9.98 -38.67 -38.31
C LEU A 92 11.28 -37.87 -38.26
N SER A 93 11.20 -36.68 -37.70
CA SER A 93 12.36 -35.78 -37.52
C SER A 93 12.58 -35.49 -36.03
N THR A 94 13.78 -35.81 -35.55
CA THR A 94 14.18 -35.46 -34.16
C THR A 94 15.46 -34.66 -34.24
N SER A 95 15.50 -33.50 -33.57
CA SER A 95 16.69 -32.66 -33.51
C SER A 95 16.97 -32.17 -32.11
N ILE A 96 18.26 -32.02 -31.77
CA ILE A 96 18.75 -31.33 -30.59
C ILE A 96 19.54 -30.14 -31.10
N LYS A 97 19.08 -28.92 -30.71
CA LYS A 97 19.71 -27.65 -31.09
C LYS A 97 20.23 -26.93 -29.84
N LEU A 98 21.52 -26.62 -29.84
CA LEU A 98 22.13 -25.66 -28.92
C LEU A 98 22.29 -24.34 -29.65
N GLU A 99 21.85 -23.22 -29.00
CA GLU A 99 21.96 -21.90 -29.59
C GLU A 99 22.50 -20.89 -28.59
N GLN A 100 23.51 -20.11 -28.99
CA GLN A 100 24.11 -19.06 -28.18
C GLN A 100 24.21 -17.78 -29.00
N THR A 101 23.60 -16.71 -28.49
CA THR A 101 23.85 -15.37 -29.02
C THR A 101 25.20 -14.88 -28.51
N LEU A 102 26.13 -14.61 -29.42
CA LEU A 102 27.48 -14.16 -29.10
C LEU A 102 27.58 -12.63 -29.04
N ILE A 103 26.94 -11.94 -29.97
CA ILE A 103 26.96 -10.48 -30.10
C ILE A 103 25.54 -9.96 -30.13
N ASP A 104 25.21 -9.15 -29.12
CA ASP A 104 24.02 -8.33 -29.02
C ASP A 104 24.38 -7.07 -28.21
N PHE A 105 24.43 -5.92 -28.88
CA PHE A 105 24.83 -4.65 -28.29
C PHE A 105 23.76 -4.08 -27.30
N GLY A 106 22.51 -4.54 -27.38
CA GLY A 106 21.41 -4.14 -26.49
C GLY A 106 21.41 -4.83 -25.14
N ARG A 107 21.89 -6.09 -25.10
CA ARG A 107 21.82 -6.98 -23.94
C ARG A 107 22.41 -6.35 -22.66
N GLY A 108 23.57 -5.67 -22.77
CA GLY A 108 24.19 -5.00 -21.63
C GLY A 108 23.34 -3.85 -21.08
N ALA A 109 22.67 -3.08 -21.94
CA ALA A 109 21.77 -2.01 -21.53
C ALA A 109 20.48 -2.55 -20.92
N ASP A 110 19.95 -3.65 -21.44
CA ASP A 110 18.76 -4.33 -20.87
C ASP A 110 19.06 -4.91 -19.49
N TYR A 111 20.21 -5.58 -19.32
CA TYR A 111 20.66 -6.05 -18.00
C TYR A 111 20.75 -4.89 -16.98
N GLN A 112 21.32 -3.74 -17.38
CA GLN A 112 21.39 -2.57 -16.50
C GLN A 112 19.99 -1.98 -16.21
N LYS A 113 19.09 -1.96 -17.20
CA LYS A 113 17.70 -1.54 -17.02
C LYS A 113 16.97 -2.43 -16.00
N LYS A 114 17.12 -3.76 -16.08
CA LYS A 114 16.55 -4.70 -15.11
C LYS A 114 17.13 -4.52 -13.71
N LYS A 115 18.43 -4.23 -13.60
CA LYS A 115 19.05 -3.90 -12.32
C LYS A 115 18.46 -2.62 -11.71
N ILE A 116 18.26 -1.56 -12.50
CA ILE A 116 17.54 -0.35 -12.07
C ILE A 116 16.08 -0.70 -11.70
N GLY A 117 15.48 -1.69 -12.36
CA GLY A 117 14.14 -2.19 -12.05
C GLY A 117 14.01 -2.74 -10.62
N ILE A 118 15.03 -3.43 -10.12
CA ILE A 118 15.07 -3.87 -8.71
C ILE A 118 15.10 -2.68 -7.76
N ASP A 119 15.97 -1.68 -8.01
CA ASP A 119 16.03 -0.47 -7.20
C ASP A 119 14.69 0.28 -7.21
N LEU A 120 14.02 0.31 -8.35
CA LEU A 120 12.68 0.88 -8.50
C LEU A 120 11.63 0.11 -7.69
N ALA A 121 11.64 -1.23 -7.75
CA ALA A 121 10.75 -2.07 -6.95
C ALA A 121 10.97 -1.88 -5.44
N ILE A 122 12.21 -1.74 -4.99
CA ILE A 122 12.52 -1.42 -3.59
C ILE A 122 11.90 -0.07 -3.19
N LYS A 123 12.00 0.97 -4.03
CA LYS A 123 11.41 2.28 -3.71
C LYS A 123 9.88 2.26 -3.73
N LYS A 124 9.25 1.49 -4.62
CA LYS A 124 7.81 1.25 -4.64
C LYS A 124 7.35 0.49 -3.40
N LEU A 125 8.08 -0.53 -2.97
CA LEU A 125 7.81 -1.25 -1.73
C LEU A 125 7.88 -0.32 -0.52
N LEU A 126 8.91 0.54 -0.40
CA LEU A 126 9.01 1.51 0.69
C LEU A 126 7.89 2.55 0.66
N LYS A 127 7.47 3.00 -0.53
CA LYS A 127 6.29 3.87 -0.67
C LYS A 127 5.02 3.17 -0.19
N LYS A 128 4.81 1.92 -0.62
CA LYS A 128 3.66 1.12 -0.18
C LYS A 128 3.67 0.88 1.33
N GLU A 129 4.86 0.60 1.89
CA GLU A 129 5.05 0.48 3.34
C GLU A 129 4.59 1.75 4.09
N GLN A 130 4.99 2.94 3.61
CA GLN A 130 4.54 4.21 4.18
C GLN A 130 3.02 4.40 4.12
N GLU A 131 2.40 4.03 3.00
CA GLU A 131 0.95 4.10 2.83
C GLU A 131 0.23 3.20 3.83
N ILE A 132 0.68 1.96 3.99
CA ILE A 132 0.07 0.99 4.92
C ILE A 132 0.31 1.39 6.37
N LEU A 133 1.51 1.83 6.73
CA LEU A 133 1.80 2.32 8.09
C LEU A 133 0.93 3.54 8.43
N TYR A 134 0.75 4.48 7.49
CA TYR A 134 -0.12 5.63 7.71
C TYR A 134 -1.59 5.22 7.85
N LYS A 135 -2.11 4.33 6.99
CA LYS A 135 -3.46 3.75 7.12
C LYS A 135 -3.65 3.03 8.47
N ALA A 136 -2.62 2.35 8.96
CA ALA A 136 -2.67 1.69 10.26
C ALA A 136 -2.75 2.71 11.42
N ILE A 137 -2.03 3.84 11.33
CA ILE A 137 -2.11 4.93 12.29
C ILE A 137 -3.52 5.57 12.27
N GLU A 138 -4.07 5.80 11.08
CA GLU A 138 -5.45 6.31 10.90
C GLU A 138 -6.49 5.36 11.52
N ALA A 139 -6.36 4.07 11.27
CA ALA A 139 -7.27 3.06 11.81
C ALA A 139 -7.15 2.95 13.34
N TYR A 140 -5.93 2.92 13.86
CA TYR A 140 -5.66 2.86 15.30
C TYR A 140 -6.22 4.08 16.05
N SER A 141 -5.86 5.27 15.58
CA SER A 141 -6.31 6.53 16.21
C SER A 141 -7.80 6.77 16.01
N GLY A 142 -8.35 6.34 14.87
CA GLY A 142 -9.78 6.41 14.58
C GLY A 142 -10.61 5.54 15.52
N LEU A 143 -10.18 4.31 15.79
CA LEU A 143 -10.85 3.41 16.71
C LEU A 143 -10.87 3.96 18.15
N ILE A 144 -9.73 4.53 18.62
CA ILE A 144 -9.63 5.15 19.94
C ILE A 144 -10.56 6.36 20.03
N ALA A 145 -10.51 7.28 19.06
CA ALA A 145 -11.33 8.47 19.05
C ALA A 145 -12.84 8.16 19.02
N THR A 146 -13.26 7.17 18.22
CA THR A 146 -14.67 6.78 18.15
C THR A 146 -15.14 6.05 19.41
N LYS A 147 -14.29 5.25 20.06
CA LYS A 147 -14.58 4.68 21.39
C LYS A 147 -14.79 5.78 22.44
N GLU A 148 -13.92 6.77 22.47
CA GLU A 148 -14.03 7.90 23.39
C GLU A 148 -15.32 8.72 23.16
N LYS A 149 -15.65 9.00 21.89
CA LYS A 149 -16.91 9.68 21.53
C LYS A 149 -18.15 8.88 21.92
N GLU A 150 -18.12 7.57 21.73
CA GLU A 150 -19.22 6.68 22.17
C GLU A 150 -19.40 6.75 23.68
N GLU A 151 -18.32 6.68 24.47
CA GLU A 151 -18.37 6.81 25.92
C GLU A 151 -18.86 8.19 26.37
N ILE A 152 -18.45 9.28 25.70
CA ILE A 152 -18.92 10.64 25.97
C ILE A 152 -20.42 10.75 25.71
N ASN A 153 -20.92 10.24 24.55
CA ASN A 153 -22.33 10.28 24.22
C ASN A 153 -23.18 9.39 25.14
N ARG A 154 -22.68 8.22 25.56
CA ARG A 154 -23.35 7.36 26.55
C ARG A 154 -23.55 8.09 27.87
N LYS A 155 -22.50 8.70 28.42
CA LYS A 155 -22.58 9.50 29.64
C LYS A 155 -23.54 10.68 29.49
N ASN A 156 -23.58 11.30 28.30
CA ASN A 156 -24.54 12.37 28.05
C ASN A 156 -26.00 11.88 28.08
N VAL A 157 -26.31 10.68 27.55
CA VAL A 157 -27.65 10.09 27.69
C VAL A 157 -27.99 9.87 29.15
N GLU A 158 -27.11 9.29 29.94
CA GLU A 158 -27.31 9.08 31.40
C GLU A 158 -27.62 10.41 32.13
N LEU A 159 -26.86 11.47 31.79
CA LEU A 159 -27.08 12.81 32.31
C LEU A 159 -28.46 13.39 31.91
N LYS A 160 -28.90 13.19 30.67
CA LYS A 160 -30.19 13.67 30.19
C LYS A 160 -31.40 12.91 30.83
N ILE A 161 -31.23 11.60 31.10
CA ILE A 161 -32.20 10.82 31.86
C ILE A 161 -32.36 11.42 33.26
N SER A 162 -31.27 11.63 33.98
CA SER A 162 -31.29 12.20 35.33
C SER A 162 -31.88 13.62 35.37
N GLN A 163 -31.56 14.45 34.35
CA GLN A 163 -32.14 15.77 34.20
C GLN A 163 -33.67 15.72 34.03
N LEU A 164 -34.16 14.87 33.14
CA LEU A 164 -35.59 14.68 32.88
C LEU A 164 -36.34 14.22 34.14
N GLU A 165 -35.79 13.26 34.89
CA GLU A 165 -36.36 12.80 36.15
C GLU A 165 -36.47 13.94 37.17
N THR A 166 -35.40 14.75 37.30
CA THR A 166 -35.37 15.94 38.18
C THR A 166 -36.46 16.94 37.77
N ASP A 167 -36.56 17.24 36.46
CA ASP A 167 -37.53 18.21 35.96
C ASP A 167 -39.00 17.72 36.11
N LYS A 168 -39.26 16.43 36.00
CA LYS A 168 -40.57 15.83 36.31
C LYS A 168 -40.97 16.01 37.79
N ILE A 169 -40.05 15.73 38.71
CA ILE A 169 -40.29 15.94 40.17
C ILE A 169 -40.51 17.42 40.46
N ARG A 170 -39.77 18.34 39.84
CA ARG A 170 -39.96 19.78 40.00
C ARG A 170 -41.27 20.29 39.41
N LEU A 171 -41.75 19.69 38.31
CA LEU A 171 -43.09 19.98 37.78
C LEU A 171 -44.21 19.61 38.74
N GLU A 172 -44.11 18.46 39.39
CA GLU A 172 -45.07 18.02 40.41
C GLU A 172 -45.12 18.98 41.61
N ARG A 173 -44.00 19.63 41.94
CA ARG A 173 -43.88 20.65 42.97
C ARG A 173 -44.30 22.06 42.52
N GLY A 174 -44.56 22.24 41.22
CA GLY A 174 -44.90 23.52 40.63
C GLY A 174 -43.68 24.50 40.47
N GLU A 175 -42.46 23.98 40.55
CA GLU A 175 -41.22 24.75 40.46
C GLU A 175 -40.81 25.03 39.00
N VAL A 176 -41.22 24.18 38.05
CA VAL A 176 -40.97 24.30 36.62
C VAL A 176 -42.27 24.13 35.81
N LYS A 177 -42.25 24.52 34.51
CA LYS A 177 -43.41 24.45 33.62
C LYS A 177 -43.39 23.16 32.83
N LEU A 178 -44.55 22.74 32.30
CA LEU A 178 -44.62 21.60 31.34
C LEU A 178 -43.73 21.76 30.11
N SER A 179 -43.51 23.01 29.64
CA SER A 179 -42.59 23.33 28.57
C SER A 179 -41.14 22.95 28.89
N ASP A 180 -40.73 23.06 30.15
CA ASP A 180 -39.35 22.76 30.56
C ASP A 180 -39.12 21.24 30.54
N VAL A 181 -40.12 20.44 31.00
CA VAL A 181 -40.08 18.99 30.90
C VAL A 181 -40.07 18.52 29.42
N ALA A 182 -40.91 19.12 28.57
CA ALA A 182 -40.94 18.79 27.14
C ALA A 182 -39.58 19.11 26.45
N GLN A 183 -38.86 20.16 26.92
CA GLN A 183 -37.54 20.49 26.43
C GLN A 183 -36.49 19.47 26.89
N SER A 184 -36.59 18.97 28.12
CA SER A 184 -35.72 17.89 28.61
C SER A 184 -35.98 16.57 27.91
N GLU A 185 -37.23 16.24 27.58
CA GLU A 185 -37.59 15.06 26.78
C GLU A 185 -37.01 15.17 25.36
N SER A 186 -37.13 16.32 24.71
CA SER A 186 -36.54 16.58 23.40
C SER A 186 -35.00 16.46 23.42
N SER A 187 -34.37 16.99 24.49
CA SER A 187 -32.92 16.91 24.67
C SER A 187 -32.45 15.48 24.89
N LEU A 188 -33.21 14.63 25.61
CA LEU A 188 -32.90 13.22 25.78
C LEU A 188 -33.01 12.46 24.45
N ALA A 189 -34.10 12.62 23.71
CA ALA A 189 -34.26 11.98 22.40
C ALA A 189 -33.11 12.36 21.42
N GLY A 190 -32.67 13.63 21.45
CA GLY A 190 -31.52 14.07 20.67
C GLY A 190 -30.20 13.43 21.12
N ALA A 191 -30.01 13.22 22.43
CA ALA A 191 -28.82 12.55 22.96
C ALA A 191 -28.81 11.05 22.60
N GLU A 192 -29.96 10.36 22.68
CA GLU A 192 -30.08 8.98 22.27
C GLU A 192 -29.76 8.77 20.77
N ALA A 193 -30.25 9.65 19.90
CA ALA A 193 -29.94 9.62 18.48
C ALA A 193 -28.43 9.77 18.22
N LYS A 194 -27.75 10.70 18.92
CA LYS A 194 -26.30 10.89 18.81
C LYS A 194 -25.50 9.68 19.35
N TYR A 195 -25.99 9.06 20.42
CA TYR A 195 -25.37 7.86 20.97
C TYR A 195 -25.44 6.69 19.96
N ILE A 196 -26.60 6.44 19.36
CA ILE A 196 -26.77 5.41 18.30
C ILE A 196 -25.82 5.70 17.12
N GLN A 197 -25.69 6.95 16.69
CA GLN A 197 -24.76 7.33 15.65
C GLN A 197 -23.30 7.02 16.06
N SER A 198 -22.90 7.36 17.28
CA SER A 198 -21.52 7.11 17.76
C SER A 198 -21.22 5.62 17.89
N GLN A 199 -22.20 4.78 18.26
CA GLN A 199 -22.06 3.32 18.23
C GLN A 199 -21.79 2.80 16.82
N ASN A 200 -22.50 3.30 15.82
CA ASN A 200 -22.28 2.94 14.42
C ASN A 200 -20.87 3.36 13.93
N GLU A 201 -20.45 4.58 14.26
CA GLU A 201 -19.10 5.06 13.94
C GLU A 201 -18.01 4.19 14.58
N PHE A 202 -18.21 3.80 15.84
CA PHE A 202 -17.28 2.90 16.54
C PHE A 202 -17.20 1.52 15.87
N VAL A 203 -18.33 0.89 15.53
CA VAL A 203 -18.35 -0.40 14.82
C VAL A 203 -17.65 -0.31 13.47
N THR A 204 -17.90 0.75 12.70
CA THR A 204 -17.28 0.97 11.40
C THR A 204 -15.75 1.12 11.53
N ASN A 205 -15.28 1.90 12.50
CA ASN A 205 -13.84 2.07 12.74
C ASN A 205 -13.18 0.80 13.29
N LYS A 206 -13.90 -0.02 14.06
CA LYS A 206 -13.43 -1.34 14.48
C LYS A 206 -13.19 -2.25 13.27
N LEU A 207 -14.16 -2.34 12.36
CA LEU A 207 -14.00 -3.13 11.12
C LEU A 207 -12.86 -2.61 10.24
N ASN A 208 -12.70 -1.29 10.13
CA ASN A 208 -11.57 -0.70 9.42
C ASN A 208 -10.22 -1.05 10.06
N TYR A 209 -10.14 -1.00 11.39
CA TYR A 209 -8.96 -1.45 12.13
C TYR A 209 -8.64 -2.92 11.86
N GLU A 210 -9.65 -3.80 11.95
CA GLU A 210 -9.48 -5.24 11.72
C GLU A 210 -9.04 -5.55 10.28
N ASN A 211 -9.50 -4.78 9.32
CA ASN A 211 -9.11 -4.91 7.91
C ASN A 211 -7.65 -4.49 7.66
N VAL A 212 -7.17 -3.43 8.28
CA VAL A 212 -5.84 -2.87 8.01
C VAL A 212 -4.76 -3.52 8.88
N ILE A 213 -5.06 -3.77 10.16
CA ILE A 213 -4.10 -4.21 11.18
C ILE A 213 -4.34 -5.66 11.56
N GLY A 214 -5.60 -6.10 11.70
CA GLY A 214 -6.01 -7.40 12.17
C GLY A 214 -6.86 -7.34 13.44
N LYS A 215 -7.16 -8.50 14.03
CA LYS A 215 -8.03 -8.60 15.20
C LYS A 215 -7.53 -7.75 16.37
N VAL A 216 -8.46 -7.13 17.09
CA VAL A 216 -8.19 -6.22 18.21
C VAL A 216 -8.94 -6.64 19.47
N ASP A 217 -8.26 -6.53 20.61
CA ASP A 217 -8.93 -6.44 21.91
C ASP A 217 -9.05 -4.95 22.29
N ILE A 218 -10.26 -4.43 22.23
CA ILE A 218 -10.57 -3.01 22.43
C ILE A 218 -10.15 -2.52 23.82
N ASN A 219 -10.14 -3.41 24.83
CA ASN A 219 -9.84 -3.03 26.22
C ASN A 219 -8.33 -2.83 26.45
N THR A 220 -7.50 -3.31 25.54
CA THR A 220 -6.04 -3.19 25.65
C THR A 220 -5.45 -1.98 24.92
N LEU A 221 -6.27 -1.26 24.13
CA LEU A 221 -5.81 -0.11 23.35
C LEU A 221 -5.37 1.05 24.22
N GLN A 222 -4.17 1.58 23.97
CA GLN A 222 -3.62 2.76 24.66
C GLN A 222 -3.72 3.99 23.77
N LYS A 223 -4.28 5.08 24.33
CA LYS A 223 -4.32 6.39 23.67
C LYS A 223 -2.90 6.96 23.55
N SER A 224 -2.53 7.39 22.35
CA SER A 224 -1.29 8.13 22.10
C SER A 224 -1.63 9.45 21.40
N ILE A 225 -1.03 10.55 21.85
CA ILE A 225 -1.23 11.88 21.27
C ILE A 225 0.04 12.35 20.54
N GLN A 226 1.17 11.71 20.79
CA GLN A 226 2.46 12.06 20.20
C GLN A 226 3.00 10.91 19.34
N ALA A 227 3.69 11.26 18.27
CA ALA A 227 4.44 10.27 17.50
C ALA A 227 5.55 9.64 18.35
N ILE A 228 5.79 8.35 18.10
CA ILE A 228 6.83 7.55 18.80
C ILE A 228 8.25 7.90 18.37
N VAL A 229 8.43 8.74 17.38
CA VAL A 229 9.73 9.11 16.80
C VAL A 229 9.87 10.63 16.71
N ASN A 230 11.11 11.07 16.64
CA ASN A 230 11.42 12.49 16.54
C ASN A 230 10.95 13.08 15.20
N ILE A 231 10.36 14.26 15.28
CA ILE A 231 9.92 15.06 14.14
C ILE A 231 10.98 16.14 13.88
N PRO A 232 11.22 16.53 12.59
CA PRO A 232 12.10 17.65 12.28
C PRO A 232 11.73 18.93 13.05
N ILE A 233 12.73 19.71 13.47
CA ILE A 233 12.54 20.88 14.31
C ILE A 233 12.12 22.10 13.49
N SER A 234 12.45 22.16 12.20
CA SER A 234 12.14 23.28 11.31
C SER A 234 11.66 22.81 9.93
N LEU A 235 10.94 23.71 9.24
CA LEU A 235 10.51 23.47 7.87
C LEU A 235 11.71 23.23 6.93
N GLU A 236 12.79 24.00 7.10
CA GLU A 236 14.00 23.85 6.29
C GLU A 236 14.61 22.46 6.44
N SER A 237 14.70 21.97 7.69
CA SER A 237 15.17 20.61 7.98
C SER A 237 14.26 19.57 7.37
N ALA A 238 12.95 19.75 7.41
CA ALA A 238 11.98 18.84 6.80
C ALA A 238 12.14 18.79 5.26
N ILE A 239 12.34 19.94 4.62
CA ILE A 239 12.56 20.03 3.17
C ILE A 239 13.87 19.34 2.78
N GLU A 240 14.98 19.59 3.50
CA GLU A 240 16.26 18.94 3.18
C GLU A 240 16.19 17.41 3.33
N LEU A 241 15.57 16.93 4.41
CA LEU A 241 15.37 15.50 4.60
C LEU A 241 14.49 14.89 3.50
N SER A 242 13.47 15.61 3.03
CA SER A 242 12.58 15.11 1.99
C SER A 242 13.26 14.98 0.63
N LYS A 243 14.19 15.87 0.27
CA LYS A 243 14.97 15.76 -0.97
C LYS A 243 15.77 14.45 -1.04
N ILE A 244 16.20 13.95 0.12
CA ILE A 244 17.01 12.73 0.21
C ILE A 244 16.12 11.49 0.30
N ASN A 245 15.02 11.54 1.06
CA ASN A 245 14.27 10.35 1.48
C ASN A 245 12.94 10.15 0.73
N ASN A 246 12.37 11.19 0.10
CA ASN A 246 11.06 11.07 -0.53
C ASN A 246 11.06 10.00 -1.64
N HIS A 247 10.18 9.02 -1.50
CA HIS A 247 10.14 7.86 -2.39
C HIS A 247 9.60 8.19 -3.77
N ASP A 248 8.67 9.15 -3.91
CA ASP A 248 8.11 9.54 -5.21
C ASP A 248 9.17 10.19 -6.10
N VAL A 249 10.01 11.05 -5.52
CA VAL A 249 11.15 11.65 -6.23
C VAL A 249 12.14 10.57 -6.66
N LYS A 250 12.45 9.61 -5.76
CA LYS A 250 13.39 8.52 -6.08
C LYS A 250 12.84 7.56 -7.15
N ILE A 251 11.55 7.28 -7.14
CA ILE A 251 10.87 6.50 -8.18
C ILE A 251 11.01 7.22 -9.53
N ALA A 252 10.69 8.51 -9.61
CA ALA A 252 10.79 9.28 -10.83
C ALA A 252 12.24 9.38 -11.35
N GLU A 253 13.25 9.50 -10.47
CA GLU A 253 14.68 9.44 -10.84
C GLU A 253 15.05 8.10 -11.48
N LEU A 254 14.58 6.98 -10.92
CA LEU A 254 14.86 5.64 -11.43
C LEU A 254 14.12 5.35 -12.75
N GLU A 255 12.89 5.82 -12.91
CA GLU A 255 12.14 5.73 -14.17
C GLU A 255 12.81 6.53 -15.29
N LEU A 256 13.35 7.70 -14.99
CA LEU A 256 14.18 8.47 -15.94
C LEU A 256 15.42 7.68 -16.38
N LYS A 257 16.13 7.05 -15.42
CA LYS A 257 17.29 6.21 -15.71
C LYS A 257 16.93 4.99 -16.57
N GLN A 258 15.76 4.37 -16.35
CA GLN A 258 15.27 3.28 -17.21
C GLN A 258 15.00 3.78 -18.65
N ALA A 259 14.34 4.94 -18.80
CA ALA A 259 14.09 5.53 -20.11
C ALA A 259 15.39 5.88 -20.87
N GLU A 260 16.47 6.22 -20.17
CA GLU A 260 17.80 6.40 -20.77
C GLU A 260 18.37 5.08 -21.31
N LYS A 261 18.17 3.97 -20.59
CA LYS A 261 18.58 2.64 -21.09
C LYS A 261 17.73 2.20 -22.27
N ASP A 262 16.45 2.52 -22.32
CA ASP A 262 15.57 2.23 -23.47
C ASP A 262 16.04 2.88 -24.76
N ILE A 263 16.61 4.09 -24.70
CA ILE A 263 17.26 4.73 -25.87
C ILE A 263 18.48 3.92 -26.31
N THR A 264 19.29 3.44 -25.36
CA THR A 264 20.48 2.62 -25.68
C THR A 264 20.08 1.31 -26.32
N ILE A 265 19.05 0.63 -25.81
CA ILE A 265 18.50 -0.59 -26.39
C ILE A 265 17.97 -0.32 -27.79
N ALA A 266 17.15 0.73 -28.00
CA ALA A 266 16.64 1.08 -29.32
C ALA A 266 17.75 1.43 -30.34
N LYS A 267 18.86 2.03 -29.89
CA LYS A 267 20.02 2.28 -30.75
C LYS A 267 20.77 1.01 -31.12
N SER A 268 20.84 0.04 -30.20
CA SER A 268 21.49 -1.24 -30.47
C SER A 268 20.79 -2.08 -31.54
N ASP A 269 19.48 -1.87 -31.76
CA ASP A 269 18.73 -2.48 -32.84
C ASP A 269 19.25 -2.10 -34.25
N LEU A 270 20.04 -1.03 -34.36
CA LEU A 270 20.72 -0.64 -35.62
C LEU A 270 21.98 -1.47 -35.89
N ALA A 271 22.51 -2.14 -34.88
CA ALA A 271 23.74 -2.94 -34.97
C ALA A 271 23.45 -4.39 -35.42
N PRO A 272 24.46 -5.09 -35.95
CA PRO A 272 24.33 -6.52 -36.24
C PRO A 272 24.27 -7.36 -34.95
N THR A 273 23.59 -8.50 -35.03
CA THR A 273 23.62 -9.56 -34.02
C THR A 273 24.38 -10.77 -34.59
N ALA A 274 25.08 -11.52 -33.73
CA ALA A 274 25.74 -12.77 -34.13
C ALA A 274 25.34 -13.90 -33.18
N SER A 275 25.00 -15.04 -33.72
CA SER A 275 24.68 -16.26 -33.00
C SER A 275 25.45 -17.48 -33.54
N LEU A 276 25.70 -18.43 -32.65
CA LEU A 276 26.28 -19.73 -32.96
C LEU A 276 25.23 -20.80 -32.59
N SER A 277 24.99 -21.73 -33.51
CA SER A 277 24.12 -22.88 -33.23
C SER A 277 24.81 -24.18 -33.61
N LEU A 278 24.67 -25.18 -32.75
CA LEU A 278 25.02 -26.57 -33.00
C LEU A 278 23.74 -27.39 -32.99
N GLU A 279 23.47 -28.10 -34.11
CA GLU A 279 22.30 -28.91 -34.26
C GLU A 279 22.69 -30.32 -34.71
N ARG A 280 22.19 -31.33 -33.99
CA ARG A 280 22.19 -32.72 -34.43
C ARG A 280 20.76 -33.12 -34.72
N SER A 281 20.55 -33.60 -35.97
CA SER A 281 19.23 -34.06 -36.42
C SER A 281 19.30 -35.52 -36.89
N TYR A 282 18.27 -36.29 -36.53
CA TYR A 282 17.99 -37.61 -36.96
C TYR A 282 16.61 -37.60 -37.68
N ASN A 283 16.56 -38.12 -38.90
CA ASN A 283 15.35 -38.17 -39.69
C ASN A 283 15.19 -39.57 -40.27
N GLU A 284 13.98 -40.11 -40.13
CA GLU A 284 13.54 -41.35 -40.75
C GLU A 284 12.50 -41.04 -41.80
N ASP A 285 12.47 -41.84 -42.87
CA ASP A 285 11.49 -41.77 -43.98
C ASP A 285 11.34 -40.36 -44.59
N LEU A 286 12.50 -39.66 -44.73
CA LEU A 286 12.53 -38.27 -45.18
C LEU A 286 12.24 -38.11 -46.68
N SER A 287 12.54 -39.13 -47.48
CA SER A 287 12.31 -39.15 -48.93
C SER A 287 12.34 -40.57 -49.48
N THR A 288 11.83 -40.76 -50.67
CA THR A 288 11.90 -42.03 -51.40
C THR A 288 13.32 -42.55 -51.62
N THR A 289 14.36 -41.78 -51.33
CA THR A 289 15.76 -42.12 -51.62
C THR A 289 16.56 -42.43 -50.35
N TYR A 290 16.07 -42.01 -49.18
CA TYR A 290 16.77 -42.17 -47.87
C TYR A 290 15.81 -42.70 -46.83
N ASP A 291 16.11 -43.84 -46.23
CA ASP A 291 15.40 -44.38 -45.07
C ASP A 291 15.79 -43.61 -43.79
N GLU A 292 17.07 -43.32 -43.61
CA GLU A 292 17.60 -42.62 -42.43
C GLU A 292 18.61 -41.55 -42.82
N ARG A 293 18.65 -40.46 -42.06
CA ARG A 293 19.62 -39.39 -42.22
C ARG A 293 20.05 -38.80 -40.86
N GLU A 294 21.29 -38.97 -40.50
CA GLU A 294 21.94 -38.23 -39.41
C GLU A 294 22.71 -37.03 -39.98
N LYS A 295 22.59 -35.88 -39.29
CA LYS A 295 23.25 -34.66 -39.72
C LYS A 295 23.67 -33.81 -38.50
N ASP A 296 24.95 -33.45 -38.44
CA ASP A 296 25.50 -32.47 -37.50
C ASP A 296 25.79 -31.17 -38.25
N VAL A 297 25.28 -30.05 -37.72
CA VAL A 297 25.42 -28.72 -38.29
C VAL A 297 25.95 -27.74 -37.26
N LEU A 298 27.14 -27.20 -37.48
CA LEU A 298 27.63 -26.03 -36.77
C LEU A 298 27.41 -24.81 -37.67
N LYS A 299 26.63 -23.83 -37.18
CA LYS A 299 26.24 -22.64 -37.95
C LYS A 299 26.51 -21.37 -37.16
N ALA A 300 27.32 -20.49 -37.71
CA ALA A 300 27.45 -19.12 -37.26
C ALA A 300 26.58 -18.22 -38.15
N THR A 301 25.74 -17.43 -37.55
CA THR A 301 24.82 -16.51 -38.25
C THR A 301 25.09 -15.08 -37.77
N VAL A 302 25.32 -14.18 -38.73
CA VAL A 302 25.36 -12.72 -38.49
C VAL A 302 24.14 -12.13 -39.20
N SER A 303 23.31 -11.43 -38.47
CA SER A 303 22.12 -10.73 -38.98
C SER A 303 22.24 -9.24 -38.79
N TRP A 304 22.14 -8.48 -39.85
CA TRP A 304 22.20 -7.01 -39.80
C TRP A 304 20.99 -6.43 -40.57
N PRO A 305 19.94 -6.02 -39.85
CA PRO A 305 18.77 -5.40 -40.45
C PRO A 305 19.07 -3.92 -40.78
N PHE A 306 19.83 -3.67 -41.88
CA PHE A 306 20.31 -2.34 -42.25
C PHE A 306 19.19 -1.40 -42.73
N TYR A 307 18.05 -1.94 -43.20
CA TYR A 307 16.88 -1.17 -43.60
C TYR A 307 15.59 -1.80 -43.10
N SER A 308 14.73 -1.01 -42.46
CA SER A 308 13.46 -1.43 -41.84
C SER A 308 12.33 -0.41 -42.05
N GLY A 309 12.32 0.28 -43.22
CA GLY A 309 11.26 1.27 -43.53
C GLY A 309 11.16 2.42 -42.55
N GLY A 310 12.29 2.83 -41.93
CA GLY A 310 12.31 3.93 -40.93
C GLY A 310 11.87 3.56 -39.52
N LYS A 311 11.34 2.32 -39.27
CA LYS A 311 10.82 1.87 -37.96
C LYS A 311 11.80 2.07 -36.81
N LYS A 312 13.08 1.74 -37.03
CA LYS A 312 14.10 1.82 -35.97
C LYS A 312 14.40 3.26 -35.54
N PHE A 313 14.46 4.19 -36.49
CA PHE A 313 14.64 5.60 -36.20
C PHE A 313 13.44 6.17 -35.45
N ALA A 314 12.21 5.86 -35.90
CA ALA A 314 11.00 6.24 -35.21
C ALA A 314 10.94 5.67 -33.77
N THR A 315 11.47 4.45 -33.55
CA THR A 315 11.56 3.86 -32.20
C THR A 315 12.54 4.63 -31.32
N ILE A 316 13.69 5.06 -31.86
CA ILE A 316 14.65 5.91 -31.12
C ILE A 316 14.01 7.25 -30.75
N ASP A 317 13.35 7.92 -31.71
CA ASP A 317 12.69 9.22 -31.48
C ASP A 317 11.55 9.08 -30.45
N LYS A 318 10.78 7.99 -30.50
CA LYS A 318 9.79 7.65 -29.48
C LYS A 318 10.44 7.55 -28.09
N ASN A 319 11.55 6.82 -27.93
CA ASN A 319 12.22 6.66 -26.65
C ASN A 319 12.87 7.95 -26.16
N GLN A 320 13.35 8.82 -27.06
CA GLN A 320 13.79 10.17 -26.71
C GLN A 320 12.64 11.00 -26.13
N SER A 321 11.46 10.95 -26.75
CA SER A 321 10.25 11.63 -26.25
C SER A 321 9.81 11.08 -24.90
N ILE A 322 9.92 9.76 -24.68
CA ILE A 322 9.65 9.11 -23.38
C ILE A 322 10.64 9.63 -22.33
N LYS A 323 11.95 9.75 -22.64
CA LYS A 323 12.94 10.32 -21.72
C LYS A 323 12.59 11.75 -21.34
N VAL A 324 12.21 12.61 -22.31
CA VAL A 324 11.78 13.99 -22.04
C VAL A 324 10.56 14.00 -21.12
N ARG A 325 9.56 13.15 -21.40
CA ARG A 325 8.39 12.99 -20.54
C ARG A 325 8.79 12.61 -19.11
N GLN A 326 9.67 11.62 -18.92
CA GLN A 326 10.09 11.20 -17.58
C GLN A 326 10.86 12.29 -16.84
N ARG A 327 11.62 13.12 -17.54
CA ARG A 327 12.27 14.29 -16.95
C ARG A 327 11.26 15.31 -16.43
N LEU A 328 10.23 15.62 -17.22
CA LEU A 328 9.15 16.52 -16.79
C LEU A 328 8.36 15.95 -15.60
N LEU A 329 8.17 14.62 -15.54
CA LEU A 329 7.54 13.96 -14.40
C LEU A 329 8.42 14.01 -13.14
N LEU A 330 9.74 13.90 -13.28
CA LEU A 330 10.68 14.10 -12.17
C LEU A 330 10.62 15.54 -11.64
N ASP A 331 10.64 16.54 -12.54
CA ASP A 331 10.52 17.95 -12.14
C ASP A 331 9.18 18.21 -11.41
N ASN A 332 8.10 17.56 -11.87
CA ASN A 332 6.80 17.64 -11.21
C ASN A 332 6.82 16.96 -9.82
N ALA A 333 7.44 15.77 -9.71
CA ALA A 333 7.55 15.06 -8.42
C ALA A 333 8.32 15.89 -7.38
N ILE A 334 9.39 16.58 -7.79
CA ILE A 334 10.17 17.48 -6.92
C ILE A 334 9.30 18.66 -6.45
N LYS A 335 8.50 19.29 -7.34
CA LYS A 335 7.61 20.38 -6.97
C LYS A 335 6.48 19.92 -6.04
N ASN A 336 5.88 18.78 -6.33
CA ASN A 336 4.83 18.18 -5.50
C ASN A 336 5.38 17.85 -4.10
N ASN A 337 6.57 17.25 -4.01
CA ASN A 337 7.22 16.96 -2.73
C ASN A 337 7.39 18.23 -1.88
N LEU A 338 7.87 19.32 -2.47
CA LEU A 338 8.02 20.59 -1.76
C LEU A 338 6.66 21.10 -1.23
N THR A 339 5.63 21.03 -2.06
CA THR A 339 4.27 21.45 -1.69
C THR A 339 3.70 20.58 -0.56
N GLU A 340 3.84 19.25 -0.67
CA GLU A 340 3.36 18.29 0.32
C GLU A 340 4.04 18.47 1.68
N VAL A 341 5.36 18.63 1.71
CA VAL A 341 6.12 18.85 2.96
C VAL A 341 5.73 20.18 3.60
N THR A 342 5.62 21.25 2.81
CA THR A 342 5.23 22.57 3.31
C THR A 342 3.80 22.55 3.87
N SER A 343 2.87 21.91 3.17
CA SER A 343 1.48 21.76 3.61
C SER A 343 1.37 20.89 4.87
N ALA A 344 2.13 19.77 4.93
CA ALA A 344 2.15 18.90 6.10
C ALA A 344 2.73 19.61 7.33
N TRP A 345 3.77 20.44 7.15
CA TRP A 345 4.34 21.27 8.21
C TRP A 345 3.34 22.31 8.74
N ALA A 346 2.70 23.06 7.84
CA ALA A 346 1.68 24.03 8.21
C ALA A 346 0.48 23.39 8.93
N ASN A 347 0.06 22.20 8.46
CA ASN A 347 -0.99 21.43 9.12
C ASN A 347 -0.60 20.95 10.52
N LEU A 348 0.65 20.55 10.73
CA LEU A 348 1.16 20.16 12.05
C LEU A 348 1.10 21.34 13.02
N GLN A 349 1.60 22.51 12.65
CA GLN A 349 1.56 23.72 13.49
C GLN A 349 0.12 24.17 13.80
N SER A 350 -0.75 24.13 12.78
CA SER A 350 -2.17 24.48 12.96
C SER A 350 -2.87 23.50 13.89
N SER A 351 -2.64 22.18 13.72
CA SER A 351 -3.24 21.13 14.56
C SER A 351 -2.79 21.23 16.02
N GLU A 352 -1.53 21.56 16.27
CA GLU A 352 -1.00 21.79 17.63
C GLU A 352 -1.67 23.00 18.29
N SER A 353 -1.74 24.13 17.59
CA SER A 353 -2.37 25.35 18.08
C SER A 353 -3.86 25.14 18.35
N PHE A 354 -4.55 24.43 17.45
CA PHE A 354 -5.95 24.08 17.59
C PHE A 354 -6.20 23.18 18.82
N LEU A 355 -5.39 22.13 19.01
CA LEU A 355 -5.46 21.24 20.16
C LEU A 355 -5.31 22.03 21.49
N ASN A 356 -4.35 22.95 21.57
CA ASN A 356 -4.14 23.77 22.75
C ASN A 356 -5.36 24.67 23.04
N SER A 357 -5.97 25.24 22.00
CA SER A 357 -7.18 26.08 22.12
C SER A 357 -8.38 25.25 22.61
N VAL A 358 -8.59 24.05 22.04
CA VAL A 358 -9.68 23.15 22.42
C VAL A 358 -9.51 22.64 23.86
N ARG A 359 -8.30 22.36 24.31
CA ARG A 359 -8.02 22.03 25.73
C ARG A 359 -8.43 23.15 26.70
N ALA A 360 -8.13 24.37 26.33
CA ALA A 360 -8.56 25.55 27.14
C ALA A 360 -10.10 25.68 27.11
N GLN A 361 -10.74 25.44 25.96
CA GLN A 361 -12.20 25.46 25.82
C GLN A 361 -12.88 24.41 26.71
N VAL A 362 -12.38 23.15 26.70
CA VAL A 362 -12.92 22.07 27.56
C VAL A 362 -12.86 22.47 29.01
N LYS A 363 -11.70 22.95 29.49
CA LYS A 363 -11.53 23.37 30.87
C LYS A 363 -12.49 24.49 31.26
N ALA A 364 -12.69 25.48 30.39
CA ALA A 364 -13.64 26.57 30.63
C ALA A 364 -15.10 26.11 30.64
N ALA A 365 -15.45 25.19 29.72
CA ALA A 365 -16.78 24.63 29.63
C ALA A 365 -17.12 23.72 30.83
N GLU A 366 -16.17 22.98 31.38
CA GLU A 366 -16.33 22.19 32.61
C GLU A 366 -16.67 23.11 33.81
N ILE A 367 -15.88 24.14 34.05
CA ILE A 367 -16.11 25.09 35.15
C ILE A 367 -17.49 25.76 35.00
N ALA A 368 -17.83 26.21 33.79
CA ALA A 368 -19.10 26.87 33.53
C ALA A 368 -20.29 25.91 33.73
N ASN A 369 -20.18 24.67 33.27
CA ASN A 369 -21.23 23.65 33.39
C ASN A 369 -21.44 23.25 34.87
N GLU A 370 -20.38 23.06 35.65
CA GLU A 370 -20.46 22.79 37.09
C GLU A 370 -21.15 23.93 37.84
N GLY A 371 -20.75 25.18 37.57
CA GLY A 371 -21.37 26.36 38.21
C GLY A 371 -22.83 26.53 37.87
N ILE A 372 -23.21 26.46 36.58
CA ILE A 372 -24.61 26.60 36.13
C ILE A 372 -25.48 25.47 36.72
N THR A 373 -24.98 24.25 36.73
CA THR A 373 -25.71 23.08 37.27
C THR A 373 -25.89 23.22 38.78
N ALA A 374 -24.87 23.66 39.55
CA ALA A 374 -24.97 23.88 40.99
C ALA A 374 -25.96 25.00 41.33
N GLU A 375 -25.92 26.14 40.60
CA GLU A 375 -26.88 27.24 40.76
C GLU A 375 -28.33 26.78 40.49
N TYR A 376 -28.54 26.00 39.44
CA TYR A 376 -29.86 25.44 39.08
C TYR A 376 -30.40 24.49 40.16
N LEU A 377 -29.56 23.57 40.66
CA LEU A 377 -29.97 22.58 41.65
C LEU A 377 -30.24 23.23 43.04
N SER A 378 -29.49 24.25 43.40
CA SER A 378 -29.66 24.95 44.71
C SER A 378 -30.92 25.84 44.76
N GLY A 379 -31.51 26.19 43.64
CA GLY A 379 -32.62 27.13 43.57
C GLY A 379 -32.26 28.57 43.95
N ALA A 380 -30.97 28.86 44.21
CA ALA A 380 -30.49 30.15 44.71
C ALA A 380 -30.33 31.20 43.59
N GLY A 381 -30.47 30.83 42.33
CA GLY A 381 -30.29 31.70 41.17
C GLY A 381 -31.48 31.72 40.21
N SER A 382 -31.43 32.58 39.19
CA SER A 382 -32.42 32.70 38.13
C SER A 382 -32.14 31.71 36.95
N ARG A 383 -31.41 30.60 37.17
CA ARG A 383 -31.06 29.66 36.14
C ARG A 383 -32.25 28.81 35.73
N SER A 384 -32.42 28.67 34.43
CA SER A 384 -33.44 27.87 33.81
C SER A 384 -32.93 26.46 33.39
N THR A 385 -33.85 25.52 33.20
CA THR A 385 -33.55 24.21 32.55
C THR A 385 -32.81 24.40 31.24
N LEU A 386 -33.13 25.43 30.45
CA LEU A 386 -32.47 25.76 29.23
C LEU A 386 -30.97 26.08 29.41
N ASP A 387 -30.62 26.86 30.46
CA ASP A 387 -29.21 27.20 30.75
C ASP A 387 -28.40 25.92 31.02
N VAL A 388 -28.94 24.97 31.78
CA VAL A 388 -28.30 23.69 32.07
C VAL A 388 -28.15 22.85 30.77
N ILE A 389 -29.19 22.78 29.95
CA ILE A 389 -29.15 22.04 28.65
C ILE A 389 -28.08 22.65 27.74
N GLN A 390 -28.01 23.99 27.65
CA GLN A 390 -27.02 24.66 26.81
C GLN A 390 -25.59 24.49 27.33
N SER A 391 -25.33 24.61 28.63
CA SER A 391 -24.01 24.43 29.23
C SER A 391 -23.50 22.99 29.05
N ASN A 392 -24.37 21.99 29.27
CA ASN A 392 -24.08 20.60 29.01
C ASN A 392 -23.74 20.34 27.51
N SER A 393 -24.47 20.97 26.59
CA SER A 393 -24.23 20.84 25.15
C SER A 393 -22.90 21.48 24.74
N LEU A 394 -22.53 22.62 25.34
CA LEU A 394 -21.22 23.23 25.10
C LEU A 394 -20.07 22.35 25.61
N LEU A 395 -20.19 21.77 26.80
CA LEU A 395 -19.20 20.86 27.34
C LEU A 395 -19.07 19.60 26.50
N LEU A 396 -20.19 18.95 26.13
CA LEU A 396 -20.21 17.78 25.28
C LEU A 396 -19.49 18.03 23.94
N ASN A 397 -19.83 19.14 23.27
CA ASN A 397 -19.20 19.50 22.00
C ASN A 397 -17.70 19.80 22.14
N ALA A 398 -17.31 20.43 23.23
CA ALA A 398 -15.89 20.69 23.53
C ALA A 398 -15.11 19.37 23.76
N GLN A 399 -15.67 18.41 24.50
CA GLN A 399 -15.06 17.09 24.73
C GLN A 399 -14.94 16.26 23.45
N ILE A 400 -15.96 16.25 22.59
CA ILE A 400 -15.90 15.59 21.28
C ILE A 400 -14.84 16.26 20.40
N SER A 401 -14.79 17.60 20.39
CA SER A 401 -13.76 18.35 19.65
C SER A 401 -12.35 18.07 20.17
N LEU A 402 -12.19 17.80 21.46
CA LEU A 402 -10.90 17.43 22.05
C LEU A 402 -10.45 16.07 21.52
N ALA A 403 -11.32 15.05 21.53
CA ALA A 403 -11.00 13.72 20.99
C ALA A 403 -10.59 13.78 19.52
N ASP A 404 -11.31 14.59 18.71
CA ASP A 404 -10.96 14.80 17.31
C ASP A 404 -9.63 15.57 17.12
N SER A 405 -9.39 16.61 17.91
CA SER A 405 -8.16 17.41 17.79
C SER A 405 -6.92 16.64 18.23
N GLU A 406 -7.00 15.80 19.23
CA GLU A 406 -5.90 14.92 19.66
C GLU A 406 -5.55 13.90 18.58
N ARG A 407 -6.58 13.27 17.95
CA ARG A 407 -6.39 12.40 16.80
C ARG A 407 -5.75 13.16 15.62
N ASN A 408 -6.27 14.33 15.28
CA ASN A 408 -5.78 15.11 14.13
C ASN A 408 -4.34 15.58 14.34
N TYR A 409 -3.96 15.95 15.55
CA TYR A 409 -2.57 16.31 15.87
C TYR A 409 -1.63 15.10 15.73
N LEU A 410 -2.03 13.93 16.20
CA LEU A 410 -1.25 12.70 15.99
C LEU A 410 -1.08 12.40 14.49
N LEU A 411 -2.16 12.46 13.71
CA LEU A 411 -2.13 12.23 12.28
C LEU A 411 -1.25 13.24 11.53
N ALA A 412 -1.28 14.51 11.93
CA ALA A 412 -0.44 15.56 11.34
C ALA A 412 1.06 15.28 11.53
N GLN A 413 1.46 14.79 12.70
CA GLN A 413 2.84 14.37 12.97
C GLN A 413 3.30 13.26 12.03
N TYR A 414 2.50 12.21 11.88
CA TYR A 414 2.84 11.08 11.00
C TYR A 414 2.70 11.43 9.53
N ASN A 415 1.80 12.34 9.15
CA ASN A 415 1.70 12.84 7.79
C ASN A 415 2.95 13.62 7.37
N LEU A 416 3.53 14.40 8.28
CA LEU A 416 4.82 15.06 8.03
C LEU A 416 5.93 14.03 7.82
N LEU A 417 6.01 12.98 8.66
CA LEU A 417 6.99 11.91 8.48
C LEU A 417 6.81 11.16 7.15
N LYS A 418 5.57 10.95 6.72
CA LYS A 418 5.23 10.35 5.43
C LYS A 418 5.68 11.26 4.27
N SER A 419 5.37 12.55 4.29
CA SER A 419 5.73 13.49 3.23
C SER A 419 7.25 13.65 3.06
N ILE A 420 8.01 13.53 4.16
CA ILE A 420 9.47 13.55 4.15
C ILE A 420 10.06 12.23 3.62
N GLY A 421 9.31 11.11 3.69
CA GLY A 421 9.81 9.79 3.33
C GLY A 421 10.41 9.00 4.49
N LEU A 422 10.19 9.41 5.74
CA LEU A 422 10.74 8.77 6.95
C LEU A 422 9.79 7.77 7.63
N LEU A 423 8.51 7.70 7.24
CA LEU A 423 7.55 6.77 7.81
C LEU A 423 7.81 5.33 7.32
N THR A 424 8.88 4.71 7.79
CA THR A 424 9.32 3.37 7.40
C THR A 424 9.49 2.46 8.60
N SER A 425 9.43 1.14 8.38
CA SER A 425 9.67 0.14 9.43
C SER A 425 11.04 0.27 10.09
N SER A 426 12.05 0.70 9.33
CA SER A 426 13.40 0.93 9.83
C SER A 426 13.45 2.13 10.77
N TYR A 427 12.79 3.23 10.44
CA TYR A 427 12.76 4.44 11.25
C TYR A 427 11.91 4.27 12.52
N LEU A 428 10.85 3.46 12.42
CA LEU A 428 9.95 3.13 13.54
C LEU A 428 10.45 1.95 14.40
N ASN A 429 11.58 1.31 14.08
CA ASN A 429 12.10 0.13 14.75
C ASN A 429 11.08 -1.03 14.85
N LEU A 430 10.37 -1.31 13.73
CA LEU A 430 9.35 -2.36 13.67
C LEU A 430 9.91 -3.75 13.37
N LYS A 431 11.17 -3.85 12.95
CA LYS A 431 11.85 -5.12 12.60
C LYS A 431 12.30 -5.87 13.83
#